data_b54a8391144637b8760b115df59a62f1
#
_entry.id   b54a8391144637b8760b115df59a62f1
#
_cell.length_a   1.000
_cell.length_b   1.000
_cell.length_c   1.000
_cell.angle_alpha   90.00
_cell.angle_beta   90.00
_cell.angle_gamma   90.00
#
_symmetry.space_group_name_H-M   'P 1'
#
loop_
_entity.id
_entity.type
_entity.pdbx_description
1 polymer ?
#
loop_
_entity_poly.entity_id
_entity_poly.type
_entity_poly.pdbx_seq_one_letter_code
_entity_poly.pdbx_strand_id
1 'polypeptide(L)'
;MSEEENRPVALLAAEAPPRPFRTNYPEPFASRMAGRDKRPLGDLFGLTNFGVNITRLAPGGASALRHAHTKQDEFVYILAGCPTLLTEAGRTALQPGMCAGFKAGSGDAHCLLNETGDDVVYLEIGDRTAGDAVTYPDDDLAVATVDGQRRMAHKNGAPY
;
A
#
# COMPACT_ATOMS: atom_id res chain seq x y z
N MET A 1 -4.19 5.41 32.41
CA MET A 1 -3.70 6.32 31.36
C MET A 1 -4.35 5.85 30.07
N SER A 2 -5.17 6.71 29.46
CA SER A 2 -5.83 6.38 28.18
C SER A 2 -4.78 6.34 27.06
N GLU A 3 -5.03 5.56 26.00
CA GLU A 3 -4.15 5.50 24.83
C GLU A 3 -3.91 6.88 24.19
N GLU A 4 -4.77 7.85 24.44
CA GLU A 4 -4.63 9.24 24.00
C GLU A 4 -3.47 9.99 24.69
N GLU A 5 -3.12 9.66 25.93
CA GLU A 5 -2.08 10.36 26.69
C GLU A 5 -0.65 10.02 26.26
N ASN A 6 -0.45 9.02 25.43
CA ASN A 6 0.89 8.51 25.03
C ASN A 6 1.23 8.73 23.55
N ARG A 7 0.47 9.57 22.83
CA ARG A 7 0.77 9.86 21.42
C ARG A 7 1.94 10.84 21.31
N PRO A 8 2.89 10.59 20.39
CA PRO A 8 4.01 11.49 20.19
C PRO A 8 3.53 12.83 19.60
N VAL A 9 4.16 13.93 19.99
CA VAL A 9 3.95 15.24 19.34
C VAL A 9 4.62 15.26 17.96
N ALA A 10 5.77 14.62 17.83
CA ALA A 10 6.52 14.41 16.59
C ALA A 10 7.48 13.23 16.75
N LEU A 11 7.90 12.64 15.65
CA LEU A 11 8.90 11.57 15.63
C LEU A 11 9.70 11.58 14.32
N LEU A 12 10.85 10.92 14.32
CA LEU A 12 11.58 10.62 13.09
C LEU A 12 10.89 9.47 12.37
N ALA A 13 10.34 9.72 11.19
CA ALA A 13 9.58 8.73 10.42
C ALA A 13 10.37 7.44 10.13
N ALA A 14 11.68 7.58 9.93
CA ALA A 14 12.59 6.44 9.70
C ALA A 14 12.76 5.54 10.94
N GLU A 15 12.44 6.04 12.14
CA GLU A 15 12.52 5.30 13.41
C GLU A 15 11.16 4.73 13.85
N ALA A 16 10.08 5.05 13.13
CA ALA A 16 8.77 4.51 13.40
C ALA A 16 8.80 2.97 13.35
N PRO A 17 8.09 2.26 14.25
CA PRO A 17 8.06 0.80 14.22
C PRO A 17 7.45 0.29 12.92
N PRO A 18 7.97 -0.80 12.35
CA PRO A 18 7.36 -1.43 11.20
C PRO A 18 6.00 -2.01 11.58
N ARG A 19 5.14 -2.18 10.57
CA ARG A 19 3.87 -2.88 10.73
C ARG A 19 4.12 -4.31 11.25
N PRO A 20 3.29 -4.82 12.20
CA PRO A 20 3.54 -6.13 12.83
C PRO A 20 3.42 -7.32 11.87
N PHE A 21 2.82 -7.14 10.71
CA PHE A 21 2.72 -8.17 9.67
C PHE A 21 3.10 -7.58 8.31
N ARG A 22 3.77 -8.37 7.48
CA ARG A 22 4.28 -7.92 6.18
C ARG A 22 3.16 -7.60 5.19
N THR A 23 2.14 -8.45 5.12
CA THR A 23 1.05 -8.34 4.16
C THR A 23 -0.18 -9.11 4.63
N ASN A 24 -1.35 -8.71 4.11
CA ASN A 24 -2.61 -9.46 4.28
C ASN A 24 -2.87 -10.41 3.10
N TYR A 25 -2.00 -10.42 2.09
CA TYR A 25 -2.17 -11.33 0.97
C TYR A 25 -1.91 -12.77 1.40
N PRO A 26 -2.69 -13.75 0.90
CA PRO A 26 -2.37 -15.16 1.04
C PRO A 26 -1.20 -15.56 0.13
N GLU A 27 -0.64 -16.75 0.34
CA GLU A 27 0.27 -17.32 -0.66
C GLU A 27 -0.52 -17.70 -1.94
N PRO A 28 0.09 -17.56 -3.12
CA PRO A 28 1.50 -17.24 -3.37
C PRO A 28 1.82 -15.73 -3.40
N PHE A 29 0.84 -14.85 -3.20
CA PHE A 29 1.01 -13.40 -3.32
C PHE A 29 1.83 -12.80 -2.17
N ALA A 30 1.75 -13.39 -0.98
CA ALA A 30 2.49 -12.91 0.19
C ALA A 30 4.00 -12.90 -0.07
N SER A 31 4.54 -13.92 -0.71
CA SER A 31 5.95 -14.02 -1.07
C SER A 31 6.41 -12.90 -2.00
N ARG A 32 5.54 -12.38 -2.86
CA ARG A 32 5.83 -11.25 -3.77
C ARG A 32 6.07 -9.92 -3.03
N MET A 33 5.68 -9.84 -1.76
CA MET A 33 5.86 -8.67 -0.90
C MET A 33 7.13 -8.73 -0.05
N ALA A 34 8.05 -9.64 -0.32
CA ALA A 34 9.22 -9.91 0.53
C ALA A 34 10.14 -8.69 0.74
N GLY A 35 10.32 -7.86 -0.27
CA GLY A 35 11.18 -6.68 -0.23
C GLY A 35 10.54 -5.41 0.34
N ARG A 36 9.33 -5.48 0.92
CA ARG A 36 8.59 -4.31 1.40
C ARG A 36 8.64 -4.17 2.91
N ASP A 37 9.09 -3.01 3.40
CA ASP A 37 8.98 -2.56 4.79
C ASP A 37 8.06 -1.34 4.85
N LYS A 38 6.89 -1.47 5.49
CA LYS A 38 5.88 -0.43 5.63
C LYS A 38 5.73 -0.02 7.10
N ARG A 39 5.79 1.28 7.37
CA ARG A 39 5.66 1.87 8.71
C ARG A 39 4.48 2.82 8.74
N PRO A 40 3.40 2.50 9.48
CA PRO A 40 2.16 3.27 9.51
C PRO A 40 2.31 4.50 10.41
N LEU A 41 2.73 5.63 9.85
CA LEU A 41 2.95 6.87 10.60
C LEU A 41 1.65 7.46 11.16
N GLY A 42 0.58 7.47 10.34
CA GLY A 42 -0.69 8.06 10.74
C GLY A 42 -1.30 7.42 11.98
N ASP A 43 -1.14 6.11 12.13
CA ASP A 43 -1.68 5.35 13.26
C ASP A 43 -1.01 5.74 14.58
N LEU A 44 0.28 6.12 14.57
CA LEU A 44 1.01 6.57 15.76
C LEU A 44 0.46 7.89 16.34
N PHE A 45 -0.15 8.71 15.49
CA PHE A 45 -0.81 9.96 15.89
C PHE A 45 -2.32 9.79 16.08
N GLY A 46 -2.86 8.58 15.92
CA GLY A 46 -4.29 8.29 16.03
C GLY A 46 -5.14 8.88 14.90
N LEU A 47 -4.57 9.07 13.71
CA LEU A 47 -5.32 9.56 12.54
C LEU A 47 -6.27 8.47 12.03
N THR A 48 -7.53 8.84 11.82
CA THR A 48 -8.58 7.89 11.43
C THR A 48 -9.16 8.15 10.04
N ASN A 49 -9.12 9.38 9.53
CA ASN A 49 -9.73 9.72 8.25
C ASN A 49 -8.90 9.24 7.05
N PHE A 50 -7.57 9.19 7.21
CA PHE A 50 -6.64 8.73 6.19
C PHE A 50 -5.45 8.01 6.83
N GLY A 51 -4.80 7.15 6.06
CA GLY A 51 -3.55 6.50 6.42
C GLY A 51 -2.37 7.23 5.81
N VAL A 52 -1.26 7.34 6.56
CA VAL A 52 0.04 7.79 6.06
C VAL A 52 1.07 6.75 6.43
N ASN A 53 1.76 6.23 5.44
CA ASN A 53 2.83 5.27 5.64
C ASN A 53 4.13 5.79 5.00
N ILE A 54 5.27 5.53 5.64
CA ILE A 54 6.55 5.53 4.95
C ILE A 54 6.86 4.08 4.58
N THR A 55 7.19 3.86 3.33
CA THR A 55 7.44 2.52 2.81
C THR A 55 8.80 2.46 2.12
N ARG A 56 9.59 1.43 2.43
CA ARG A 56 10.84 1.09 1.77
C ARG A 56 10.64 -0.16 0.91
N LEU A 57 11.13 -0.11 -0.32
CA LEU A 57 11.23 -1.27 -1.21
C LEU A 57 12.71 -1.59 -1.44
N ALA A 58 13.14 -2.76 -1.03
CA ALA A 58 14.45 -3.29 -1.40
C ALA A 58 14.49 -3.59 -2.92
N PRO A 59 15.66 -3.78 -3.52
CA PRO A 59 15.79 -4.25 -4.89
C PRO A 59 14.90 -5.46 -5.19
N GLY A 60 14.12 -5.41 -6.27
CA GLY A 60 13.13 -6.42 -6.63
C GLY A 60 11.80 -6.34 -5.87
N GLY A 61 11.65 -5.40 -4.92
CA GLY A 61 10.42 -5.23 -4.13
C GLY A 61 9.29 -4.56 -4.90
N ALA A 62 8.04 -4.84 -4.48
CA ALA A 62 6.84 -4.23 -5.00
C ALA A 62 6.01 -3.58 -3.87
N SER A 63 5.34 -2.46 -4.17
CA SER A 63 4.48 -1.75 -3.20
C SER A 63 3.25 -2.55 -2.82
N ALA A 64 2.66 -3.21 -3.79
CA ALA A 64 1.47 -4.04 -3.71
C ALA A 64 1.37 -4.89 -4.98
N LEU A 65 0.40 -5.80 -5.05
CA LEU A 65 -0.11 -6.28 -6.34
C LEU A 65 -0.73 -5.10 -7.09
N ARG A 66 -0.70 -5.10 -8.41
CA ARG A 66 -1.36 -4.04 -9.19
C ARG A 66 -2.87 -4.06 -8.89
N HIS A 67 -3.39 -2.94 -8.40
CA HIS A 67 -4.75 -2.87 -7.86
C HIS A 67 -5.39 -1.50 -8.07
N ALA A 68 -6.71 -1.46 -7.99
CA ALA A 68 -7.50 -0.24 -8.00
C ALA A 68 -8.57 -0.27 -6.91
N HIS A 69 -8.82 0.89 -6.29
CA HIS A 69 -9.83 1.11 -5.27
C HIS A 69 -11.12 1.69 -5.86
N THR A 70 -12.25 1.30 -5.31
CA THR A 70 -13.56 1.82 -5.75
C THR A 70 -13.94 3.13 -5.08
N LYS A 71 -13.50 3.37 -3.83
CA LYS A 71 -13.89 4.53 -3.00
C LYS A 71 -12.75 5.24 -2.30
N GLN A 72 -11.58 4.63 -2.17
CA GLN A 72 -10.45 5.23 -1.48
C GLN A 72 -9.45 5.81 -2.47
N ASP A 73 -9.19 7.12 -2.36
CA ASP A 73 -8.12 7.77 -3.11
C ASP A 73 -6.76 7.39 -2.50
N GLU A 74 -5.76 7.26 -3.36
CA GLU A 74 -4.38 7.04 -2.94
C GLU A 74 -3.44 8.06 -3.56
N PHE A 75 -2.36 8.35 -2.85
CA PHE A 75 -1.32 9.27 -3.28
C PHE A 75 0.05 8.76 -2.82
N VAL A 76 1.05 8.91 -3.66
CA VAL A 76 2.45 8.58 -3.33
C VAL A 76 3.36 9.77 -3.62
N TYR A 77 4.41 9.91 -2.80
CA TYR A 77 5.48 10.89 -2.98
C TYR A 77 6.83 10.21 -2.80
N ILE A 78 7.69 10.28 -3.81
CA ILE A 78 8.99 9.60 -3.81
C ILE A 78 10.00 10.41 -3.03
N LEU A 79 10.58 9.82 -1.99
CA LEU A 79 11.60 10.43 -1.12
C LEU A 79 13.01 10.06 -1.56
N ALA A 80 13.23 8.80 -1.96
CA ALA A 80 14.53 8.30 -2.39
C ALA A 80 14.39 7.13 -3.37
N GLY A 81 15.40 6.92 -4.20
CA GLY A 81 15.41 5.88 -5.22
C GLY A 81 14.53 6.19 -6.43
N CYS A 82 14.53 5.30 -7.40
CA CYS A 82 13.85 5.49 -8.68
C CYS A 82 12.92 4.31 -9.01
N PRO A 83 11.73 4.24 -8.42
CA PRO A 83 10.79 3.17 -8.73
C PRO A 83 10.17 3.32 -10.11
N THR A 84 9.67 2.23 -10.65
CA THR A 84 8.80 2.20 -11.82
C THR A 84 7.35 2.17 -11.35
N LEU A 85 6.54 3.16 -11.74
CA LEU A 85 5.09 3.14 -11.60
C LEU A 85 4.49 2.35 -12.76
N LEU A 86 3.70 1.33 -12.44
CA LEU A 86 2.93 0.55 -13.40
C LEU A 86 1.45 0.91 -13.30
N THR A 87 0.86 1.33 -14.42
CA THR A 87 -0.58 1.67 -14.56
C THR A 87 -1.14 1.04 -15.83
N GLU A 88 -2.41 1.29 -16.15
CA GLU A 88 -3.00 0.90 -17.45
C GLU A 88 -2.30 1.57 -18.65
N ALA A 89 -1.79 2.80 -18.46
CA ALA A 89 -1.05 3.51 -19.49
C ALA A 89 0.37 2.95 -19.73
N GLY A 90 0.82 1.99 -18.90
CA GLY A 90 2.13 1.37 -19.00
C GLY A 90 3.05 1.72 -17.85
N ARG A 91 4.33 1.88 -18.14
CA ARG A 91 5.42 2.00 -17.17
C ARG A 91 5.98 3.42 -17.18
N THR A 92 6.08 4.04 -16.02
CA THR A 92 6.64 5.38 -15.84
C THR A 92 7.76 5.33 -14.80
N ALA A 93 8.96 5.73 -15.17
CA ALA A 93 10.06 5.88 -14.23
C ALA A 93 9.82 7.11 -13.35
N LEU A 94 9.88 6.93 -12.03
CA LEU A 94 9.79 8.02 -11.06
C LEU A 94 11.17 8.28 -10.45
N GLN A 95 11.33 9.49 -9.90
CA GLN A 95 12.54 9.91 -9.18
C GLN A 95 12.17 10.72 -7.94
N PRO A 96 13.09 10.93 -7.00
CA PRO A 96 12.84 11.73 -5.81
C PRO A 96 12.23 13.09 -6.14
N GLY A 97 11.19 13.48 -5.39
CA GLY A 97 10.42 14.71 -5.62
C GLY A 97 9.21 14.54 -6.55
N MET A 98 9.10 13.42 -7.27
CA MET A 98 7.89 13.13 -8.05
C MET A 98 6.78 12.56 -7.16
N CYS A 99 5.54 12.78 -7.58
CA CYS A 99 4.35 12.23 -6.94
C CYS A 99 3.37 11.67 -7.97
N ALA A 100 2.48 10.79 -7.52
CA ALA A 100 1.37 10.28 -8.31
C ALA A 100 0.13 10.13 -7.43
N GLY A 101 -1.06 10.32 -8.02
CA GLY A 101 -2.34 10.16 -7.35
C GLY A 101 -3.24 9.20 -8.12
N PHE A 102 -4.00 8.40 -7.37
CA PHE A 102 -4.86 7.36 -7.90
C PHE A 102 -6.29 7.61 -7.42
N LYS A 103 -7.11 8.12 -8.33
CA LYS A 103 -8.49 8.46 -8.01
C LYS A 103 -9.33 7.20 -7.85
N ALA A 104 -10.08 7.14 -6.77
CA ALA A 104 -11.06 6.10 -6.51
C ALA A 104 -12.07 5.97 -7.67
N GLY A 105 -12.42 4.73 -7.99
CA GLY A 105 -13.42 4.44 -9.04
C GLY A 105 -12.93 4.68 -10.47
N SER A 106 -11.67 5.06 -10.70
CA SER A 106 -11.11 5.21 -12.05
C SER A 106 -10.93 3.87 -12.76
N GLY A 107 -10.71 2.79 -12.00
CA GLY A 107 -10.34 1.48 -12.52
C GLY A 107 -8.88 1.37 -12.98
N ASP A 108 -8.12 2.47 -12.96
CA ASP A 108 -6.68 2.46 -13.32
C ASP A 108 -5.86 1.82 -12.21
N ALA A 109 -5.61 0.53 -12.36
CA ALA A 109 -4.86 -0.25 -11.39
C ALA A 109 -3.37 0.09 -11.43
N HIS A 110 -2.77 0.21 -10.25
CA HIS A 110 -1.40 0.67 -10.11
C HIS A 110 -0.57 -0.15 -9.12
N CYS A 111 0.74 -0.09 -9.23
CA CYS A 111 1.72 -0.46 -8.22
C CYS A 111 3.08 0.20 -8.52
N LEU A 112 3.93 0.28 -7.49
CA LEU A 112 5.34 0.67 -7.64
C LEU A 112 6.21 -0.59 -7.61
N LEU A 113 7.20 -0.64 -8.50
CA LEU A 113 8.20 -1.70 -8.59
C LEU A 113 9.58 -1.10 -8.38
N ASN A 114 10.40 -1.71 -7.55
CA ASN A 114 11.82 -1.36 -7.46
C ASN A 114 12.64 -2.31 -8.34
N GLU A 115 12.94 -1.88 -9.54
CA GLU A 115 13.75 -2.62 -10.52
C GLU A 115 15.21 -2.16 -10.55
N THR A 116 15.60 -1.34 -9.56
CA THR A 116 16.96 -0.83 -9.40
C THR A 116 17.76 -1.65 -8.40
N GLY A 117 19.06 -1.35 -8.29
CA GLY A 117 19.94 -1.97 -7.29
C GLY A 117 19.94 -1.28 -5.93
N ASP A 118 19.24 -0.15 -5.79
CA ASP A 118 19.20 0.66 -4.57
C ASP A 118 17.80 0.62 -3.94
N ASP A 119 17.71 0.96 -2.65
CA ASP A 119 16.44 1.06 -1.96
C ASP A 119 15.59 2.22 -2.52
N VAL A 120 14.29 2.01 -2.60
CA VAL A 120 13.29 3.04 -2.86
C VAL A 120 12.57 3.37 -1.57
N VAL A 121 12.37 4.65 -1.28
CA VAL A 121 11.59 5.12 -0.12
C VAL A 121 10.54 6.13 -0.59
N TYR A 122 9.30 5.94 -0.17
CA TYR A 122 8.20 6.82 -0.53
C TYR A 122 7.18 6.96 0.60
N LEU A 123 6.43 8.07 0.58
CA LEU A 123 5.21 8.22 1.37
C LEU A 123 4.03 7.67 0.57
N GLU A 124 3.16 6.96 1.26
CA GLU A 124 1.89 6.46 0.76
C GLU A 124 0.78 7.03 1.64
N ILE A 125 -0.17 7.70 1.02
CA ILE A 125 -1.30 8.34 1.69
C ILE A 125 -2.56 7.83 1.04
N GLY A 126 -3.49 7.31 1.84
CA GLY A 126 -4.77 6.82 1.34
C GLY A 126 -5.89 7.17 2.29
N ASP A 127 -7.06 7.56 1.77
CA ASP A 127 -8.21 7.78 2.62
C ASP A 127 -8.78 6.45 3.16
N ARG A 128 -9.65 6.54 4.17
CA ARG A 128 -10.27 5.39 4.84
C ARG A 128 -11.78 5.35 4.65
N THR A 129 -12.28 5.84 3.51
CA THR A 129 -13.71 5.79 3.16
C THR A 129 -14.23 4.36 3.29
N ALA A 130 -15.32 4.21 4.03
CA ALA A 130 -15.92 2.91 4.29
C ALA A 130 -16.59 2.32 3.03
N GLY A 131 -16.60 0.97 2.97
CA GLY A 131 -17.24 0.24 1.87
C GLY A 131 -16.41 0.22 0.59
N ASP A 132 -15.11 0.49 0.68
CA ASP A 132 -14.18 0.34 -0.43
C ASP A 132 -14.02 -1.12 -0.85
N ALA A 133 -13.91 -1.35 -2.14
CA ALA A 133 -13.55 -2.64 -2.73
C ALA A 133 -12.30 -2.47 -3.58
N VAL A 134 -11.47 -3.51 -3.61
CA VAL A 134 -10.21 -3.53 -4.34
C VAL A 134 -10.28 -4.55 -5.46
N THR A 135 -9.83 -4.17 -6.64
CA THR A 135 -9.70 -5.07 -7.80
C THR A 135 -8.24 -5.34 -8.10
N TYR A 136 -7.94 -6.57 -8.54
CA TYR A 136 -6.60 -7.03 -8.91
C TYR A 136 -6.66 -7.58 -10.34
N PRO A 137 -6.42 -6.76 -11.39
CA PRO A 137 -6.64 -7.18 -12.77
C PRO A 137 -5.74 -8.34 -13.20
N ASP A 138 -4.50 -8.37 -12.73
CA ASP A 138 -3.49 -9.34 -13.17
C ASP A 138 -3.47 -10.64 -12.36
N ASP A 139 -4.13 -10.65 -11.21
CA ASP A 139 -4.06 -11.76 -10.26
C ASP A 139 -5.45 -12.36 -10.02
N ASP A 140 -5.53 -13.67 -9.78
CA ASP A 140 -6.76 -14.35 -9.39
C ASP A 140 -7.05 -14.11 -7.90
N LEU A 141 -7.26 -12.84 -7.56
CA LEU A 141 -7.48 -12.38 -6.20
C LEU A 141 -8.67 -11.44 -6.15
N ALA A 142 -9.53 -11.66 -5.17
CA ALA A 142 -10.66 -10.81 -4.83
C ALA A 142 -10.78 -10.68 -3.32
N VAL A 143 -11.50 -9.67 -2.86
CA VAL A 143 -11.90 -9.55 -1.46
C VAL A 143 -13.36 -9.94 -1.35
N ALA A 144 -13.65 -11.01 -0.63
CA ALA A 144 -15.00 -11.47 -0.34
C ALA A 144 -15.37 -11.16 1.11
N THR A 145 -16.66 -10.93 1.36
CA THR A 145 -17.18 -10.88 2.73
C THR A 145 -17.77 -12.24 3.08
N VAL A 146 -17.15 -12.93 4.03
CA VAL A 146 -17.60 -14.23 4.54
C VAL A 146 -17.87 -14.06 6.03
N ASP A 147 -19.10 -14.38 6.45
CA ASP A 147 -19.54 -14.22 7.86
C ASP A 147 -19.28 -12.81 8.42
N GLY A 148 -19.50 -11.76 7.61
CA GLY A 148 -19.27 -10.37 7.98
C GLY A 148 -17.81 -9.92 8.04
N GLN A 149 -16.86 -10.80 7.72
CA GLN A 149 -15.44 -10.51 7.68
C GLN A 149 -14.93 -10.43 6.24
N ARG A 150 -14.07 -9.45 5.96
CA ARG A 150 -13.37 -9.35 4.67
C ARG A 150 -12.26 -10.41 4.64
N ARG A 151 -12.31 -11.28 3.63
CA ARG A 151 -11.31 -12.32 3.38
C ARG A 151 -10.83 -12.27 1.94
N MET A 152 -9.58 -12.63 1.74
CA MET A 152 -9.04 -12.84 0.41
C MET A 152 -9.56 -14.18 -0.14
N ALA A 153 -9.95 -14.16 -1.41
CA ALA A 153 -10.50 -15.32 -2.12
C ALA A 153 -10.08 -15.30 -3.60
N HIS A 154 -10.22 -16.40 -4.27
CA HIS A 154 -10.18 -16.46 -5.73
C HIS A 154 -11.31 -15.62 -6.36
N LYS A 155 -11.15 -15.16 -7.59
CA LYS A 155 -12.21 -14.42 -8.31
C LYS A 155 -13.51 -15.21 -8.47
N ASN A 156 -13.45 -16.54 -8.42
CA ASN A 156 -14.64 -17.42 -8.42
C ASN A 156 -15.27 -17.59 -7.03
N GLY A 157 -14.73 -16.94 -5.99
CA GLY A 157 -15.22 -16.99 -4.61
C GLY A 157 -14.67 -18.13 -3.75
N ALA A 158 -13.85 -19.02 -4.28
CA ALA A 158 -13.21 -20.07 -3.49
C ALA A 158 -12.19 -19.43 -2.51
N PRO A 159 -12.05 -19.94 -1.27
CA PRO A 159 -11.06 -19.43 -0.32
C PRO A 159 -9.62 -19.82 -0.74
N TYR A 160 -8.66 -18.98 -0.34
CA TYR A 160 -7.23 -19.32 -0.37
C TYR A 160 -6.84 -20.16 0.84
#